data_4a24cff2180542efc8e27ae4efd155f2
#
_entry.id   4a24cff2180542efc8e27ae4efd155f2
#
_cell.length_a   1.000
_cell.length_b   1.000
_cell.length_c   1.000
_cell.angle_alpha   90.00
_cell.angle_beta   90.00
_cell.angle_gamma   90.00
#
_symmetry.space_group_name_H-M   'P 1'
#
loop_
_entity.id
_entity.type
_entity.pdbx_description
1 polymer ?
#
loop_
_entity_poly.entity_id
_entity_poly.type
_entity_poly.pdbx_seq_one_letter_code
_entity_poly.pdbx_strand_id
1 'polypeptide(L)' 'MDYDKIKELSNKELHNVLRDERAQLQKLKFSHTVSQIENPGKITFSRRLIAKYLTEINRRSNEVKTID' A
#
# COMPACT_ATOMS: atom_id res chain seq x y z
N MET A 1 -2.23 -1.91 -9.15
CA MET A 1 -0.85 -2.14 -9.61
C MET A 1 -0.47 -3.60 -9.38
N ASP A 2 0.09 -4.24 -10.39
CA ASP A 2 0.51 -5.61 -10.26
C ASP A 2 1.74 -5.74 -9.38
N TYR A 3 1.87 -6.87 -8.72
CA TYR A 3 3.00 -7.11 -7.82
C TYR A 3 4.35 -7.00 -8.55
N ASP A 4 4.40 -7.42 -9.81
CA ASP A 4 5.63 -7.32 -10.59
C ASP A 4 6.09 -5.88 -10.75
N LYS A 5 5.16 -4.96 -10.95
CA LYS A 5 5.49 -3.54 -11.05
C LYS A 5 5.97 -2.99 -9.71
N ILE A 6 5.42 -3.50 -8.63
CA ILE A 6 5.86 -3.10 -7.29
C ILE A 6 7.31 -3.53 -7.05
N LYS A 7 7.67 -4.71 -7.53
CA LYS A 7 9.06 -5.19 -7.41
C LYS A 7 10.07 -4.30 -8.14
N GLU A 8 9.63 -3.61 -9.18
CA GLU A 8 10.51 -2.75 -9.96
C GLU A 8 10.80 -1.42 -9.29
N LEU A 9 10.03 -1.04 -8.29
CA LEU A 9 10.20 0.23 -7.60
C LEU A 9 11.44 0.22 -6.72
N SER A 10 12.14 1.36 -6.65
CA SER A 10 13.22 1.51 -5.69
C SER A 10 12.66 1.56 -4.28
N ASN A 11 13.52 1.37 -3.28
CA ASN A 11 13.08 1.44 -1.88
C ASN A 11 12.44 2.78 -1.56
N LYS A 12 13.04 3.86 -2.02
CA LYS A 12 12.50 5.21 -1.79
C LYS A 12 11.13 5.38 -2.44
N GLU A 13 11.00 4.94 -3.68
CA GLU A 13 9.73 5.04 -4.40
C GLU A 13 8.66 4.18 -3.73
N LEU A 14 9.05 3.00 -3.28
CA LEU A 14 8.12 2.09 -2.62
C LEU A 14 7.57 2.70 -1.32
N HIS A 15 8.43 3.31 -0.52
CA HIS A 15 7.98 3.99 0.70
C HIS A 15 7.09 5.19 0.38
N ASN A 16 7.41 5.92 -0.69
CA ASN A 16 6.60 7.08 -1.09
C ASN A 16 5.20 6.66 -1.53
N VAL A 17 5.09 5.63 -2.36
CA VAL A 17 3.77 5.18 -2.82
C VAL A 17 2.96 4.57 -1.66
N LEU A 18 3.63 3.90 -0.73
CA LEU A 18 2.96 3.37 0.45
C LEU A 18 2.37 4.50 1.30
N ARG A 19 3.16 5.55 1.53
CA ARG A 19 2.69 6.70 2.31
C ARG A 19 1.51 7.37 1.64
N ASP A 20 1.60 7.57 0.32
CA ASP A 20 0.52 8.22 -0.44
C ASP A 20 -0.75 7.38 -0.39
N GLU A 21 -0.62 6.07 -0.53
CA GLU A 21 -1.77 5.18 -0.52
C GLU A 21 -2.43 5.13 0.85
N ARG A 22 -1.65 5.16 1.92
CA ARG A 22 -2.18 5.21 3.28
C ARG A 22 -2.96 6.49 3.53
N ALA A 23 -2.44 7.62 3.04
CA ALA A 23 -3.13 8.89 3.17
C ALA A 23 -4.46 8.88 2.42
N GLN A 24 -4.46 8.30 1.22
CA GLN A 24 -5.65 8.19 0.42
C GLN A 24 -6.69 7.29 1.08
N LEU A 25 -6.26 6.16 1.63
CA LEU A 25 -7.14 5.25 2.35
C LEU A 25 -7.78 5.94 3.55
N GLN A 26 -7.02 6.75 4.27
CA GLN A 26 -7.52 7.48 5.42
C GLN A 26 -8.61 8.47 5.01
N LYS A 27 -8.40 9.16 3.89
CA LYS A 27 -9.42 10.06 3.34
C LYS A 27 -10.68 9.31 2.95
N LEU A 28 -10.53 8.15 2.32
CA LEU A 28 -11.67 7.33 1.91
C LEU A 28 -12.46 6.86 3.13
N LYS A 29 -11.78 6.43 4.18
CA LYS A 29 -12.44 6.00 5.41
C LYS A 29 -13.20 7.15 6.07
N PHE A 30 -12.60 8.32 6.11
CA PHE A 30 -13.22 9.50 6.68
C PHE A 30 -14.48 9.87 5.90
N SER A 31 -14.38 9.93 4.58
CA SER A 31 -15.51 10.26 3.71
C SER A 31 -16.64 9.26 3.86
N HIS A 32 -16.30 7.97 3.97
CA HIS A 32 -17.30 6.91 4.14
C HIS A 32 -18.04 7.07 5.46
N THR A 33 -17.32 7.44 6.52
CA THR A 33 -17.92 7.64 7.83
C THR A 33 -18.87 8.84 7.85
N VAL A 34 -18.47 9.92 7.15
CA VAL A 34 -19.24 11.16 7.17
C VAL A 34 -20.45 11.11 6.24
N SER A 35 -20.32 10.53 5.05
CA SER A 35 -21.37 10.60 4.04
C SER A 35 -21.82 9.26 3.49
N GLN A 36 -21.33 8.16 4.02
CA GLN A 36 -21.66 6.81 3.55
C GLN A 36 -21.53 6.68 2.04
N ILE A 37 -20.34 6.89 1.56
CA ILE A 37 -20.06 6.85 0.13
C ILE A 37 -20.34 5.45 -0.44
N GLU A 38 -20.82 5.45 -1.65
CA GLU A 38 -21.44 4.30 -2.28
C GLU A 38 -20.49 3.20 -2.70
N ASN A 39 -19.17 3.39 -2.62
CA ASN A 39 -18.27 2.37 -3.15
C ASN A 39 -17.27 1.88 -2.10
N PRO A 40 -17.69 0.96 -1.23
CA PRO A 40 -16.76 0.38 -0.26
C PRO A 40 -15.64 -0.42 -0.91
N GLY A 41 -15.80 -0.79 -2.18
CA GLY A 41 -14.75 -1.49 -2.92
C GLY A 41 -13.46 -0.71 -3.04
N LYS A 42 -13.54 0.63 -3.06
CA LYS A 42 -12.34 1.46 -3.11
C LYS A 42 -11.48 1.30 -1.85
N ILE A 43 -12.12 1.20 -0.69
CA ILE A 43 -11.41 0.99 0.57
C ILE A 43 -10.74 -0.38 0.56
N THR A 44 -11.44 -1.41 0.13
CA THR A 44 -10.88 -2.75 0.03
C THR A 44 -9.71 -2.80 -0.94
N PHE A 45 -9.84 -2.14 -2.08
CA PHE A 45 -8.78 -2.09 -3.09
C PHE A 45 -7.53 -1.41 -2.53
N SER A 46 -7.70 -0.27 -1.86
CA SER A 46 -6.57 0.45 -1.26
C SER A 46 -5.88 -0.39 -0.19
N ARG A 47 -6.66 -1.08 0.64
CA ARG A 47 -6.09 -1.94 1.68
C ARG A 47 -5.28 -3.07 1.10
N ARG A 48 -5.77 -3.69 0.02
CA ARG A 48 -5.05 -4.77 -0.66
C ARG A 48 -3.75 -4.26 -1.28
N LEU A 49 -3.80 -3.07 -1.87
CA LEU A 49 -2.62 -2.47 -2.47
C LEU A 49 -1.57 -2.15 -1.42
N ILE A 50 -1.98 -1.59 -0.28
CA ILE A 50 -1.08 -1.33 0.83
C ILE A 50 -0.45 -2.63 1.33
N ALA A 51 -1.23 -3.70 1.42
CA ALA A 51 -0.71 -5.00 1.83
C ALA A 51 0.35 -5.51 0.87
N LYS A 52 0.18 -5.29 -0.43
CA LYS A 52 1.18 -5.67 -1.42
C LYS A 52 2.48 -4.89 -1.24
N TYR A 53 2.37 -3.58 -1.01
CA TYR A 53 3.55 -2.75 -0.75
C TYR A 53 4.30 -3.21 0.50
N LEU A 54 3.55 -3.48 1.57
CA LEU A 54 4.15 -3.95 2.82
C LEU A 54 4.82 -5.31 2.66
N THR A 55 4.21 -6.20 1.89
CA THR A 55 4.79 -7.50 1.60
C THR A 55 6.14 -7.36 0.91
N GLU A 56 6.23 -6.47 -0.06
CA GLU A 56 7.50 -6.25 -0.77
C GLU A 56 8.55 -5.63 0.15
N ILE A 57 8.15 -4.66 0.98
CA ILE A 57 9.07 -4.05 1.92
C ILE A 57 9.61 -5.09 2.90
N ASN A 58 8.74 -5.94 3.43
CA ASN A 58 9.16 -6.99 4.36
C ASN A 58 10.07 -8.01 3.69
N ARG A 59 9.79 -8.36 2.43
CA ARG A 59 10.64 -9.28 1.68
C ARG A 59 12.05 -8.72 1.53
N ARG A 60 12.15 -7.45 1.16
CA ARG A 60 13.45 -6.80 1.00
C ARG A 60 14.21 -6.71 2.32
N SER A 61 13.50 -6.41 3.39
CA SER A 61 14.10 -6.36 4.72
C SER A 61 14.64 -7.73 5.14
N ASN A 62 13.87 -8.77 4.86
CA ASN A 62 14.30 -10.15 5.18
C ASN A 62 15.51 -10.57 4.37
N GLU A 63 15.59 -10.17 3.10
CA GLU A 63 16.74 -10.45 2.27
C GLU A 63 18.01 -9.84 2.85
N VAL A 64 17.91 -8.60 3.32
CA VAL A 64 19.05 -7.94 3.94
C VAL A 64 19.49 -8.68 5.20
N LYS A 65 18.52 -9.17 5.98
CA LYS A 65 18.84 -9.92 7.20
C LYS A 65 19.48 -11.26 6.91
N THR A 66 19.12 -11.89 5.80
CA THR A 66 19.64 -13.20 5.46
C THR A 66 21.10 -13.17 5.02
N ILE A 67 21.59 -12.04 4.59
CA ILE A 67 22.96 -11.89 4.15
C ILE A 67 23.93 -11.88 5.33
N ASP A 68 23.46 -11.54 6.48
CA ASP A 68 24.25 -11.58 7.69
C ASP A 68 24.30 -12.99 8.26
#